data_f157c5a2b84f1df79927b68712d623e3
#
_entry.id   f157c5a2b84f1df79927b68712d623e3
#
_cell.length_a   1.000
_cell.length_b   1.000
_cell.length_c   1.000
_cell.angle_alpha   90.00
_cell.angle_beta   90.00
_cell.angle_gamma   90.00
#
_symmetry.space_group_name_H-M   'P 1'
#
loop_
_entity.id
_entity.type
_entity.pdbx_description
1 polymer ?
#
loop_
_entity_poly.entity_id
_entity_poly.type
_entity_poly.pdbx_seq_one_letter_code
_entity_poly.pdbx_strand_id
1 'polypeptide(L)'
;MLGDYPVDVMLLATDLDVARAFYGGMLGLEVLLEDKQFLTFRCGGDSRLVVTKSTTGTADDATKASWRVDDIAAEVAGLRARGVQIQDLPELNTVDGIADIGFALAAWFTDPHHNSIGLLQLKEPLSDDLAATGAVPRQG
;
A
#
# COMPACT_ATOMS: atom_id res chain seq x y z
N MET A 1 -11.64 19.72 -11.78
CA MET A 1 -10.17 19.64 -11.71
C MET A 1 -9.78 18.27 -11.19
N LEU A 2 -8.56 17.83 -11.44
CA LEU A 2 -8.13 16.46 -11.08
C LEU A 2 -8.23 16.16 -9.59
N GLY A 3 -8.10 17.18 -8.73
CA GLY A 3 -8.26 16.99 -7.28
C GLY A 3 -9.66 16.55 -6.84
N ASP A 4 -10.64 16.59 -7.73
CA ASP A 4 -12.01 16.16 -7.44
C ASP A 4 -12.24 14.68 -7.77
N TYR A 5 -11.27 14.01 -8.35
CA TYR A 5 -11.40 12.62 -8.80
C TYR A 5 -10.49 11.69 -8.02
N PRO A 6 -10.92 10.43 -7.83
CA PRO A 6 -10.05 9.44 -7.21
C PRO A 6 -8.87 9.10 -8.10
N VAL A 7 -7.79 8.62 -7.48
CA VAL A 7 -6.58 8.20 -8.18
C VAL A 7 -6.38 6.71 -7.96
N ASP A 8 -6.13 5.97 -9.03
CA ASP A 8 -5.81 4.55 -8.95
C ASP A 8 -4.30 4.37 -8.84
N VAL A 9 -3.89 3.35 -8.08
CA VAL A 9 -2.49 2.94 -7.99
C VAL A 9 -2.25 1.85 -9.03
N MET A 10 -1.18 1.98 -9.81
CA MET A 10 -0.86 1.05 -10.89
C MET A 10 0.41 0.27 -10.58
N LEU A 11 0.31 -1.06 -10.50
CA LEU A 11 1.44 -1.96 -10.27
C LEU A 11 1.67 -2.83 -11.49
N LEU A 12 2.88 -3.36 -11.63
CA LEU A 12 3.25 -4.25 -12.72
C LEU A 12 3.38 -5.69 -12.23
N ALA A 13 2.94 -6.64 -13.04
CA ALA A 13 3.11 -8.06 -12.77
C ALA A 13 3.30 -8.81 -14.07
N THR A 14 4.21 -9.79 -14.09
CA THR A 14 4.41 -10.63 -15.27
C THR A 14 3.40 -11.76 -15.34
N ASP A 15 2.81 -12.13 -14.20
CA ASP A 15 1.81 -13.20 -14.11
C ASP A 15 0.63 -12.70 -13.27
N LEU A 16 -0.50 -12.45 -13.92
CA LEU A 16 -1.69 -11.94 -13.24
C LEU A 16 -2.34 -12.96 -12.31
N ASP A 17 -2.18 -14.25 -12.56
CA ASP A 17 -2.72 -15.30 -11.66
C ASP A 17 -1.98 -15.26 -10.32
N VAL A 18 -0.66 -15.08 -10.34
CA VAL A 18 0.15 -14.94 -9.14
C VAL A 18 -0.24 -13.66 -8.38
N ALA A 19 -0.42 -12.55 -9.10
CA ALA A 19 -0.86 -11.29 -8.50
C ALA A 19 -2.25 -11.43 -7.86
N ARG A 20 -3.16 -12.13 -8.52
CA ARG A 20 -4.51 -12.36 -8.01
C ARG A 20 -4.48 -13.16 -6.70
N ALA A 21 -3.65 -14.19 -6.66
CA ALA A 21 -3.51 -15.02 -5.44
C ALA A 21 -2.95 -14.19 -4.29
N PHE A 22 -2.02 -13.29 -4.56
CA PHE A 22 -1.43 -12.43 -3.53
C PHE A 22 -2.42 -11.36 -3.05
N TYR A 23 -2.89 -10.50 -3.94
CA TYR A 23 -3.74 -9.36 -3.57
C TYR A 23 -5.16 -9.79 -3.21
N GLY A 24 -5.73 -10.71 -3.96
CA GLY A 24 -7.07 -11.22 -3.69
C GLY A 24 -7.10 -12.25 -2.59
N GLY A 25 -6.11 -13.16 -2.57
CA GLY A 25 -6.05 -14.25 -1.60
C GLY A 25 -5.39 -13.83 -0.29
N MET A 26 -4.10 -13.51 -0.32
CA MET A 26 -3.36 -13.20 0.91
C MET A 26 -3.75 -11.88 1.53
N LEU A 27 -3.90 -10.81 0.74
CA LEU A 27 -4.32 -9.51 1.26
C LEU A 27 -5.85 -9.39 1.41
N GLY A 28 -6.61 -10.28 0.77
CA GLY A 28 -8.06 -10.30 0.91
C GLY A 28 -8.80 -9.17 0.20
N LEU A 29 -8.20 -8.57 -0.84
CA LEU A 29 -8.86 -7.51 -1.58
C LEU A 29 -9.90 -8.05 -2.55
N GLU A 30 -11.02 -7.33 -2.68
CA GLU A 30 -12.08 -7.70 -3.61
C GLU A 30 -11.69 -7.39 -5.04
N VAL A 31 -11.82 -8.35 -5.95
CA VAL A 31 -11.60 -8.15 -7.38
C VAL A 31 -12.82 -7.44 -7.98
N LEU A 32 -12.60 -6.29 -8.59
CA LEU A 32 -13.66 -5.52 -9.25
C LEU A 32 -13.74 -5.80 -10.75
N LEU A 33 -12.58 -5.89 -11.40
CA LEU A 33 -12.47 -6.16 -12.83
C LEU A 33 -11.27 -7.07 -13.05
N GLU A 34 -11.41 -7.99 -14.01
CA GLU A 34 -10.27 -8.76 -14.46
C GLU A 34 -10.37 -9.05 -15.95
N ASP A 35 -9.25 -8.92 -16.65
CA ASP A 35 -9.12 -9.37 -18.01
C ASP A 35 -7.68 -9.86 -18.24
N LYS A 36 -7.29 -10.02 -19.49
CA LYS A 36 -5.97 -10.57 -19.81
C LYS A 36 -4.82 -9.59 -19.56
N GLN A 37 -5.14 -8.30 -19.40
CA GLN A 37 -4.12 -7.27 -19.29
C GLN A 37 -4.05 -6.66 -17.89
N PHE A 38 -5.11 -6.71 -17.11
CA PHE A 38 -5.10 -6.12 -15.78
C PHE A 38 -6.13 -6.72 -14.83
N LEU A 39 -5.85 -6.52 -13.54
CA LEU A 39 -6.75 -6.79 -12.42
C LEU A 39 -6.98 -5.50 -11.67
N THR A 40 -8.22 -5.26 -11.25
CA THR A 40 -8.56 -4.10 -10.43
C THR A 40 -9.14 -4.58 -9.11
N PHE A 41 -8.60 -4.07 -8.01
CA PHE A 41 -9.02 -4.41 -6.66
C PHE A 41 -9.60 -3.19 -5.96
N ARG A 42 -10.62 -3.43 -5.13
CA ARG A 42 -11.19 -2.39 -4.27
C ARG A 42 -10.30 -2.13 -3.07
N CYS A 43 -10.05 -0.85 -2.78
CA CYS A 43 -9.41 -0.40 -1.56
C CYS A 43 -10.32 0.60 -0.84
N GLY A 44 -9.87 1.18 0.26
CA GLY A 44 -10.68 2.07 1.07
C GLY A 44 -11.17 3.30 0.31
N GLY A 45 -12.38 3.75 0.62
CA GLY A 45 -13.02 4.84 -0.10
C GLY A 45 -13.27 4.45 -1.55
N ASP A 46 -12.98 5.36 -2.47
CA ASP A 46 -13.06 5.09 -3.90
C ASP A 46 -11.71 4.71 -4.51
N SER A 47 -10.72 4.41 -3.69
CA SER A 47 -9.40 4.06 -4.20
C SER A 47 -9.38 2.65 -4.76
N ARG A 48 -8.50 2.44 -5.74
CA ARG A 48 -8.33 1.15 -6.39
C ARG A 48 -6.86 0.84 -6.60
N LEU A 49 -6.55 -0.45 -6.53
CA LEU A 49 -5.25 -0.98 -6.88
C LEU A 49 -5.39 -1.72 -8.19
N VAL A 50 -4.65 -1.29 -9.20
CA VAL A 50 -4.69 -1.92 -10.52
C VAL A 50 -3.35 -2.61 -10.76
N VAL A 51 -3.40 -3.90 -11.10
CA VAL A 51 -2.21 -4.66 -11.47
C VAL A 51 -2.25 -4.88 -12.98
N THR A 52 -1.26 -4.34 -13.67
CA THR A 52 -1.17 -4.38 -15.12
C THR A 52 -0.15 -5.42 -15.55
N LYS A 53 -0.51 -6.24 -16.53
CA LYS A 53 0.41 -7.23 -17.08
C LYS A 53 1.59 -6.53 -17.77
N SER A 54 2.79 -6.99 -17.43
CA SER A 54 4.04 -6.45 -17.93
C SER A 54 4.92 -7.59 -18.43
N THR A 55 5.79 -7.32 -19.39
CA THR A 55 6.78 -8.31 -19.83
C THR A 55 8.01 -8.34 -18.95
N THR A 56 8.26 -7.28 -18.19
CA THR A 56 9.48 -7.14 -17.38
C THR A 56 9.24 -7.05 -15.88
N GLY A 57 8.02 -6.67 -15.44
CA GLY A 57 7.73 -6.45 -14.03
C GLY A 57 8.38 -5.17 -13.51
N THR A 58 8.66 -5.14 -12.22
CA THR A 58 9.23 -3.99 -11.52
C THR A 58 10.68 -4.26 -11.17
N ALA A 59 11.57 -3.32 -11.52
CA ALA A 59 13.01 -3.49 -11.35
C ALA A 59 13.60 -2.71 -10.17
N ASP A 60 12.97 -1.62 -9.74
CA ASP A 60 13.49 -0.80 -8.64
C ASP A 60 12.84 -1.16 -7.30
N ASP A 61 13.42 -0.66 -6.20
CA ASP A 61 12.99 -0.95 -4.84
C ASP A 61 12.11 0.14 -4.22
N ALA A 62 11.73 1.15 -4.99
CA ALA A 62 10.91 2.24 -4.45
C ALA A 62 9.51 1.73 -4.08
N THR A 63 8.96 2.29 -3.01
CA THR A 63 7.60 1.98 -2.58
C THR A 63 6.60 2.43 -3.64
N LYS A 64 5.78 1.50 -4.12
CA LYS A 64 4.82 1.75 -5.20
C LYS A 64 3.45 2.17 -4.68
N ALA A 65 3.07 1.68 -3.52
CA ALA A 65 1.78 1.95 -2.91
C ALA A 65 1.94 1.89 -1.41
N SER A 66 1.14 2.65 -0.69
CA SER A 66 1.14 2.62 0.76
C SER A 66 -0.29 2.75 1.26
N TRP A 67 -0.70 1.86 2.15
CA TRP A 67 -1.98 1.96 2.84
C TRP A 67 -1.81 2.79 4.11
N ARG A 68 -2.64 3.79 4.29
CA ARG A 68 -2.76 4.47 5.59
C ARG A 68 -3.70 3.66 6.46
N VAL A 69 -3.19 3.22 7.60
CA VAL A 69 -3.92 2.34 8.50
C VAL A 69 -4.08 2.99 9.86
N ASP A 70 -5.04 2.52 10.64
CA ASP A 70 -5.32 3.07 11.96
C ASP A 70 -4.49 2.42 13.05
N ASP A 71 -4.15 1.13 12.89
CA ASP A 71 -3.37 0.35 13.85
C ASP A 71 -2.40 -0.53 13.10
N ILE A 72 -1.18 -0.01 12.88
CA ILE A 72 -0.18 -0.69 12.07
C ILE A 72 0.29 -2.00 12.71
N ALA A 73 0.34 -2.06 14.03
CA ALA A 73 0.75 -3.29 14.72
C ALA A 73 -0.24 -4.42 14.46
N ALA A 74 -1.54 -4.11 14.51
CA ALA A 74 -2.59 -5.09 14.22
C ALA A 74 -2.55 -5.53 12.74
N GLU A 75 -2.32 -4.58 11.83
CA GLU A 75 -2.24 -4.90 10.40
C GLU A 75 -1.02 -5.76 10.08
N VAL A 76 0.13 -5.45 10.66
CA VAL A 76 1.34 -6.26 10.49
C VAL A 76 1.12 -7.68 11.01
N ALA A 77 0.53 -7.81 12.19
CA ALA A 77 0.23 -9.14 12.76
C ALA A 77 -0.75 -9.92 11.87
N GLY A 78 -1.78 -9.27 11.36
CA GLY A 78 -2.75 -9.88 10.45
C GLY A 78 -2.13 -10.33 9.14
N LEU A 79 -1.25 -9.53 8.56
CA LEU A 79 -0.55 -9.88 7.32
C LEU A 79 0.39 -11.06 7.55
N ARG A 80 1.14 -11.07 8.65
CA ARG A 80 2.00 -12.22 9.00
C ARG A 80 1.20 -13.50 9.17
N ALA A 81 0.03 -13.42 9.80
CA ALA A 81 -0.85 -14.57 9.97
C ALA A 81 -1.33 -15.13 8.63
N ARG A 82 -1.38 -14.31 7.58
CA ARG A 82 -1.76 -14.71 6.23
C ARG A 82 -0.56 -15.14 5.37
N GLY A 83 0.64 -15.14 5.94
CA GLY A 83 1.84 -15.58 5.23
C GLY A 83 2.62 -14.48 4.54
N VAL A 84 2.25 -13.22 4.72
CA VAL A 84 3.00 -12.09 4.16
C VAL A 84 4.24 -11.86 5.03
N GLN A 85 5.40 -11.72 4.38
CA GLN A 85 6.66 -11.44 5.07
C GLN A 85 6.87 -9.93 5.18
N ILE A 86 6.87 -9.45 6.41
CA ILE A 86 7.15 -8.04 6.70
C ILE A 86 8.66 -7.86 6.76
N GLN A 87 9.18 -6.83 6.10
CA GLN A 87 10.62 -6.60 6.01
C GLN A 87 11.18 -6.06 7.32
N ASP A 88 12.37 -6.56 7.69
CA ASP A 88 13.20 -5.92 8.71
C ASP A 88 14.17 -4.99 8.01
N LEU A 89 14.18 -3.72 8.43
CA LEU A 89 15.04 -2.70 7.85
C LEU A 89 15.92 -2.12 8.95
N PRO A 90 17.11 -2.73 9.20
CA PRO A 90 17.99 -2.27 10.27
C PRO A 90 18.38 -0.80 10.18
N GLU A 91 18.50 -0.29 8.95
CA GLU A 91 18.80 1.13 8.69
C GLU A 91 17.70 2.06 9.16
N LEU A 92 16.48 1.55 9.36
CA LEU A 92 15.35 2.32 9.89
C LEU A 92 15.01 1.92 11.33
N ASN A 93 15.82 1.05 11.95
CA ASN A 93 15.62 0.58 13.32
C ASN A 93 14.23 -0.05 13.54
N THR A 94 13.79 -0.89 12.61
CA THR A 94 12.48 -1.55 12.75
C THR A 94 12.45 -2.45 13.97
N VAL A 95 11.31 -2.43 14.68
CA VAL A 95 11.00 -3.38 15.74
C VAL A 95 9.73 -4.11 15.32
N ASP A 96 9.80 -5.42 15.21
CA ASP A 96 8.72 -6.25 14.65
C ASP A 96 8.28 -5.75 13.27
N GLY A 97 9.23 -5.27 12.46
CA GLY A 97 8.98 -4.75 11.13
C GLY A 97 8.44 -3.33 11.09
N ILE A 98 8.27 -2.67 12.23
CA ILE A 98 7.70 -1.33 12.30
C ILE A 98 8.80 -0.32 12.61
N ALA A 99 8.90 0.72 11.79
CA ALA A 99 9.82 1.83 11.96
C ALA A 99 9.08 3.08 12.41
N ASP A 100 9.72 3.83 13.32
CA ASP A 100 9.25 5.18 13.66
C ASP A 100 10.01 6.17 12.76
N ILE A 101 9.31 6.79 11.82
CA ILE A 101 9.91 7.73 10.87
C ILE A 101 9.64 9.18 11.23
N GLY A 102 9.21 9.44 12.46
CA GLY A 102 8.99 10.78 13.00
C GLY A 102 7.52 11.16 12.98
N PHE A 103 6.97 11.48 11.83
CA PHE A 103 5.56 11.86 11.68
C PHE A 103 4.60 10.66 11.62
N ALA A 104 5.16 9.46 11.48
CA ALA A 104 4.36 8.25 11.29
C ALA A 104 5.12 7.01 11.73
N LEU A 105 4.39 5.92 11.89
CA LEU A 105 4.93 4.56 11.95
C LEU A 105 4.76 3.93 10.58
N ALA A 106 5.75 3.14 10.16
CA ALA A 106 5.74 2.56 8.83
C ALA A 106 6.22 1.12 8.84
N ALA A 107 5.75 0.33 7.88
CA ALA A 107 6.18 -1.05 7.66
C ALA A 107 6.14 -1.34 6.16
N TRP A 108 6.89 -2.35 5.71
CA TRP A 108 6.99 -2.66 4.30
C TRP A 108 6.95 -4.17 4.05
N PHE A 109 6.39 -4.53 2.92
CA PHE A 109 6.50 -5.88 2.36
C PHE A 109 6.62 -5.78 0.84
N THR A 110 7.03 -6.87 0.21
CA THR A 110 7.20 -6.94 -1.24
C THR A 110 6.22 -7.96 -1.79
N ASP A 111 5.57 -7.63 -2.91
CA ASP A 111 4.70 -8.59 -3.59
C ASP A 111 5.54 -9.59 -4.42
N PRO A 112 4.94 -10.64 -5.03
CA PRO A 112 5.67 -11.62 -5.81
C PRO A 112 6.38 -11.06 -7.05
N HIS A 113 6.06 -9.84 -7.47
CA HIS A 113 6.62 -9.20 -8.65
C HIS A 113 7.55 -8.04 -8.32
N HIS A 114 8.09 -8.03 -7.10
CA HIS A 114 9.06 -7.04 -6.65
C HIS A 114 8.48 -5.63 -6.48
N ASN A 115 7.18 -5.51 -6.33
CA ASN A 115 6.58 -4.23 -5.96
C ASN A 115 6.69 -4.04 -4.45
N SER A 116 7.36 -2.98 -4.01
CA SER A 116 7.46 -2.63 -2.61
C SER A 116 6.18 -1.91 -2.17
N ILE A 117 5.58 -2.41 -1.11
CA ILE A 117 4.30 -1.93 -0.59
C ILE A 117 4.51 -1.49 0.85
N GLY A 118 3.99 -0.32 1.20
CA GLY A 118 4.10 0.23 2.53
C GLY A 118 2.79 0.24 3.30
N LEU A 119 2.92 0.25 4.61
CA LEU A 119 1.86 0.60 5.54
C LEU A 119 2.30 1.84 6.29
N LEU A 120 1.36 2.74 6.57
CA LEU A 120 1.66 3.98 7.24
C LEU A 120 0.57 4.28 8.26
N GLN A 121 0.97 4.51 9.50
CA GLN A 121 0.07 5.01 10.54
C GLN A 121 0.54 6.40 10.94
N LEU A 122 -0.24 7.42 10.62
CA LEU A 122 0.08 8.78 11.03
C LEU A 122 -0.04 8.91 12.53
N LYS A 123 0.91 9.59 13.17
CA LYS A 123 0.84 9.87 14.60
C LYS A 123 -0.23 10.91 14.89
N GLU A 124 -0.40 11.87 13.97
CA GLU A 124 -1.47 12.84 14.03
C GLU A 124 -2.25 12.77 12.72
N PRO A 125 -3.58 12.63 12.78
CA PRO A 125 -4.36 12.48 11.55
C PRO A 125 -4.32 13.73 10.69
N LEU A 126 -4.19 13.52 9.37
CA LEU A 126 -4.43 14.55 8.38
C LEU A 126 -5.94 14.60 8.18
N SER A 127 -6.60 15.54 8.85
CA SER A 127 -8.05 15.64 8.80
C SER A 127 -8.48 16.94 8.12
N ASP A 128 -9.71 16.95 7.61
CA ASP A 128 -10.31 18.17 7.10
C ASP A 128 -10.39 19.24 8.19
N ASP A 129 -10.59 18.84 9.44
CA ASP A 129 -10.64 19.77 10.57
C ASP A 129 -9.32 20.51 10.74
N LEU A 130 -8.19 19.82 10.68
CA LEU A 130 -6.89 20.47 10.75
C LEU A 130 -6.67 21.41 9.57
N ALA A 131 -7.04 20.99 8.37
CA ALA A 131 -6.93 21.83 7.18
C ALA A 131 -7.84 23.06 7.29
N ALA A 132 -9.06 22.90 7.78
CA ALA A 132 -10.03 23.98 7.93
C ALA A 132 -9.59 25.02 8.97
N THR A 133 -8.89 24.61 10.03
CA THR A 133 -8.40 25.53 11.04
C THR A 133 -7.10 26.22 10.63
N GLY A 134 -6.48 25.80 9.53
CA GLY A 134 -5.19 26.33 9.12
C GLY A 134 -4.04 25.87 9.99
N ALA A 135 -4.26 24.89 10.87
CA ALA A 135 -3.22 24.38 11.77
C ALA A 135 -2.14 23.60 11.03
N VAL A 136 -2.47 23.05 9.86
CA VAL A 136 -1.53 22.34 9.01
C VAL A 136 -1.24 23.22 7.79
N PRO A 137 0.01 23.64 7.59
CA PRO A 137 0.35 24.39 6.39
C PRO A 137 0.08 23.57 5.14
N ARG A 138 -0.51 24.20 4.13
CA ARG A 138 -0.67 23.60 2.83
C ARG A 138 0.65 23.66 2.11
N GLN A 139 1.23 22.50 1.89
CA GLN A 139 2.43 22.41 1.09
C GLN A 139 2.02 22.40 -0.37
N GLY A 140 2.48 23.38 -1.08
CA GLY A 140 2.21 23.49 -2.51
C GLY A 140 2.94 22.45 -3.33
#